data_529bc73d435c0f711137bfbdd3158da2
#
_entry.id   529bc73d435c0f711137bfbdd3158da2
#
_cell.length_a   1.000
_cell.length_b   1.000
_cell.length_c   1.000
_cell.angle_alpha   90.00
_cell.angle_beta   90.00
_cell.angle_gamma   90.00
#
_symmetry.space_group_name_H-M   'P 1'
#
loop_
_entity.id
_entity.type
_entity.pdbx_description
1 polymer ?
#
loop_
_entity_poly.entity_id
_entity_poly.type
_entity_poly.pdbx_seq_one_letter_code
_entity_poly.pdbx_strand_id
1 'polypeptide(L)'
;MLSSHVSRAVALTGAAGAVVGLVAGLQRRHTDEFQAAALGEFSRPSYNPPPATYDGPVFKPRLDFPSCANPRNEAFPWLGIDFKAEPERYLRTVLDYCLEGNVECDFKVEQNRTRDWYHVPWMSSHPKGREPIHGMTMEKPSKQGMLSDSQRREVQNWAVAFYNSPGAYAVGRVWSLPWQPTQDGVAFPEGTVAFKWFFTQATEEEVPFLKGAPVWKAAIAKTPREPGDRGPPVDTRLIQMDVAIRDDRADIGWVFGTFVYHSSQCSNAPWRRLVPVCLQWGNDPDLTQQRYQEGARPVQTWNNPRLRDLGILAASRPYLGWLGRANGPVDNFKSCCASCHSSASVPDKDNKIPRGVPPNNDQALWWFRNLRPGQAFEKGGTSLDYSLQLSSCTTQYHNWKKSYLQNTLLGRLKEWWLEVHPFPTTAPPSGKDD
;
A
#
# COMPACT_ATOMS: atom_id res chain seq x y z
N MET A 1 63.99 32.86 -20.86
CA MET A 1 63.23 31.60 -21.01
C MET A 1 62.40 31.16 -19.75
N LEU A 2 62.55 31.78 -18.61
CA LEU A 2 61.77 31.42 -17.39
C LEU A 2 60.37 32.03 -17.32
N SER A 3 60.08 33.12 -18.06
CA SER A 3 58.79 33.82 -18.02
C SER A 3 57.63 33.08 -18.70
N SER A 4 57.92 32.24 -19.72
CA SER A 4 56.88 31.56 -20.53
C SER A 4 56.29 30.30 -19.84
N HIS A 5 57.05 29.67 -18.90
CA HIS A 5 56.60 28.49 -18.17
C HIS A 5 55.67 28.83 -16.98
N VAL A 6 55.90 29.97 -16.32
CA VAL A 6 55.06 30.42 -15.21
C VAL A 6 53.68 30.86 -15.73
N SER A 7 53.63 31.58 -16.85
CA SER A 7 52.33 31.99 -17.46
C SER A 7 51.49 30.81 -17.95
N ARG A 8 52.09 29.72 -18.44
CA ARG A 8 51.35 28.50 -18.82
C ARG A 8 50.86 27.71 -17.62
N ALA A 9 51.62 27.66 -16.53
CA ALA A 9 51.21 26.98 -15.30
C ALA A 9 50.03 27.69 -14.62
N VAL A 10 50.05 29.03 -14.56
CA VAL A 10 48.96 29.84 -14.02
C VAL A 10 47.69 29.76 -14.87
N ALA A 11 47.81 29.69 -16.19
CA ALA A 11 46.68 29.53 -17.10
C ALA A 11 46.05 28.13 -16.99
N LEU A 12 46.83 27.07 -16.80
CA LEU A 12 46.35 25.68 -16.60
C LEU A 12 45.65 25.50 -15.26
N THR A 13 46.15 26.09 -14.18
CA THR A 13 45.50 26.05 -12.87
C THR A 13 44.21 26.87 -12.84
N GLY A 14 44.15 28.02 -13.50
CA GLY A 14 42.92 28.80 -13.65
C GLY A 14 41.84 28.09 -14.46
N ALA A 15 42.20 27.45 -15.56
CA ALA A 15 41.29 26.67 -16.39
C ALA A 15 40.76 25.44 -15.66
N ALA A 16 41.60 24.70 -14.89
CA ALA A 16 41.19 23.59 -14.07
C ALA A 16 40.23 24.00 -12.95
N GLY A 17 40.51 25.14 -12.29
CA GLY A 17 39.62 25.71 -11.27
C GLY A 17 38.22 26.12 -11.82
N ALA A 18 38.22 26.74 -13.03
CA ALA A 18 36.97 27.10 -13.70
C ALA A 18 36.15 25.88 -14.12
N VAL A 19 36.78 24.83 -14.63
CA VAL A 19 36.10 23.56 -14.96
C VAL A 19 35.54 22.87 -13.72
N VAL A 20 36.29 22.81 -12.62
CA VAL A 20 35.80 22.24 -11.35
C VAL A 20 34.62 23.04 -10.79
N GLY A 21 34.70 24.38 -10.84
CA GLY A 21 33.60 25.26 -10.44
C GLY A 21 32.35 25.08 -11.30
N LEU A 22 32.51 24.95 -12.61
CA LEU A 22 31.40 24.70 -13.54
C LEU A 22 30.75 23.34 -13.29
N VAL A 23 31.56 22.28 -13.11
CA VAL A 23 31.06 20.93 -12.81
C VAL A 23 30.32 20.91 -11.47
N ALA A 24 30.86 21.53 -10.42
CA ALA A 24 30.21 21.65 -9.13
C ALA A 24 28.88 22.44 -9.21
N GLY A 25 28.86 23.52 -9.99
CA GLY A 25 27.63 24.29 -10.23
C GLY A 25 26.56 23.49 -10.97
N LEU A 26 26.95 22.72 -12.01
CA LEU A 26 26.04 21.84 -12.72
C LEU A 26 25.51 20.69 -11.83
N GLN A 27 26.37 20.13 -11.01
CA GLN A 27 25.94 19.08 -10.03
C GLN A 27 24.94 19.64 -9.01
N ARG A 28 25.19 20.83 -8.43
CA ARG A 28 24.23 21.49 -7.52
C ARG A 28 22.89 21.72 -8.22
N ARG A 29 22.91 22.36 -9.37
CA ARG A 29 21.67 22.63 -10.12
C ARG A 29 20.88 21.35 -10.41
N HIS A 30 21.54 20.27 -10.82
CA HIS A 30 20.91 18.99 -11.08
C HIS A 30 20.31 18.38 -9.80
N THR A 31 21.00 18.53 -8.66
CA THR A 31 20.49 18.09 -7.34
C THR A 31 19.23 18.86 -6.96
N ASP A 32 19.23 20.19 -7.10
CA ASP A 32 18.09 21.04 -6.78
C ASP A 32 16.89 20.74 -7.69
N GLU A 33 17.11 20.55 -8.99
CA GLU A 33 16.07 20.15 -9.94
C GLU A 33 15.48 18.79 -9.61
N PHE A 34 16.31 17.80 -9.23
CA PHE A 34 15.85 16.49 -8.78
C PHE A 34 15.00 16.58 -7.51
N GLN A 35 15.45 17.35 -6.51
CA GLN A 35 14.71 17.51 -5.25
C GLN A 35 13.36 18.19 -5.49
N ALA A 36 13.32 19.23 -6.31
CA ALA A 36 12.08 19.93 -6.67
C ALA A 36 11.10 19.01 -7.41
N ALA A 37 11.58 18.21 -8.36
CA ALA A 37 10.77 17.24 -9.07
C ALA A 37 10.25 16.15 -8.14
N ALA A 38 11.09 15.64 -7.22
CA ALA A 38 10.71 14.66 -6.23
C ALA A 38 9.63 15.17 -5.26
N LEU A 39 9.73 16.42 -4.81
CA LEU A 39 8.71 17.06 -3.98
C LEU A 39 7.36 17.18 -4.68
N GLY A 40 7.38 17.51 -5.98
CA GLY A 40 6.16 17.56 -6.80
C GLY A 40 5.47 16.22 -6.92
N GLU A 41 6.23 15.14 -7.14
CA GLU A 41 5.67 13.78 -7.22
C GLU A 41 5.25 13.24 -5.85
N PHE A 42 6.01 13.53 -4.79
CA PHE A 42 5.72 13.12 -3.42
C PHE A 42 4.31 13.50 -2.99
N SER A 43 3.91 14.73 -3.26
CA SER A 43 2.62 15.29 -2.85
C SER A 43 1.54 15.24 -3.94
N ARG A 44 1.83 14.66 -5.10
CA ARG A 44 0.89 14.64 -6.22
C ARG A 44 -0.41 13.91 -5.83
N PRO A 45 -1.56 14.59 -5.93
CA PRO A 45 -2.84 13.99 -5.55
C PRO A 45 -3.29 12.90 -6.52
N SER A 46 -3.10 13.11 -7.82
CA SER A 46 -3.44 12.17 -8.89
C SER A 46 -2.54 12.42 -10.11
N TYR A 47 -2.32 11.39 -10.92
CA TYR A 47 -1.58 11.54 -12.18
C TYR A 47 -2.34 12.39 -13.20
N ASN A 48 -3.65 12.24 -13.26
CA ASN A 48 -4.52 13.00 -14.15
C ASN A 48 -5.55 13.79 -13.36
N PRO A 49 -5.89 15.01 -13.79
CA PRO A 49 -6.97 15.79 -13.20
C PRO A 49 -8.33 15.08 -13.41
N PRO A 50 -9.37 15.47 -12.67
CA PRO A 50 -10.73 15.06 -13.00
C PRO A 50 -11.14 15.58 -14.38
N PRO A 51 -12.21 15.00 -15.00
CA PRO A 51 -12.76 15.52 -16.26
C PRO A 51 -13.10 17.01 -16.14
N ALA A 52 -12.98 17.75 -17.24
CA ALA A 52 -13.29 19.19 -17.27
C ALA A 52 -14.75 19.53 -16.90
N THR A 53 -15.64 18.54 -16.98
CA THR A 53 -17.05 18.66 -16.57
C THR A 53 -17.28 18.48 -15.08
N TYR A 54 -16.25 18.16 -14.31
CA TYR A 54 -16.32 18.00 -12.86
C TYR A 54 -15.91 19.30 -12.17
N ASP A 55 -16.81 19.88 -11.42
CA ASP A 55 -16.67 21.13 -10.68
C ASP A 55 -16.57 20.95 -9.14
N GLY A 56 -16.60 19.71 -8.69
CA GLY A 56 -16.56 19.36 -7.27
C GLY A 56 -15.14 19.38 -6.65
N PRO A 57 -15.03 19.06 -5.37
CA PRO A 57 -13.75 19.01 -4.67
C PRO A 57 -12.86 17.87 -5.19
N VAL A 58 -11.57 18.13 -5.25
CA VAL A 58 -10.54 17.14 -5.63
C VAL A 58 -9.79 16.64 -4.42
N PHE A 59 -9.31 15.41 -4.50
CA PHE A 59 -8.53 14.77 -3.46
C PHE A 59 -7.21 15.53 -3.18
N LYS A 60 -6.91 15.67 -1.89
CA LYS A 60 -5.62 16.19 -1.41
C LYS A 60 -5.05 15.20 -0.40
N PRO A 61 -3.87 14.60 -0.65
CA PRO A 61 -3.26 13.73 0.34
C PRO A 61 -2.80 14.56 1.55
N ARG A 62 -3.12 14.11 2.75
CA ARG A 62 -2.57 14.70 3.98
C ARG A 62 -1.23 14.05 4.26
N LEU A 63 -0.13 14.79 4.15
CA LEU A 63 1.25 14.33 4.25
C LEU A 63 2.09 15.17 5.25
N ASP A 64 1.46 16.01 6.05
CA ASP A 64 2.04 16.79 7.14
C ASP A 64 2.26 15.90 8.38
N PHE A 65 3.12 14.88 8.23
CA PHE A 65 3.36 13.84 9.22
C PHE A 65 3.78 14.41 10.58
N PRO A 66 3.27 13.82 11.70
CA PRO A 66 3.60 14.31 13.03
C PRO A 66 5.06 14.00 13.40
N SER A 67 5.64 14.86 14.25
CA SER A 67 7.01 14.71 14.76
C SER A 67 7.13 13.72 15.91
N CYS A 68 6.01 13.27 16.50
CA CYS A 68 5.96 12.24 17.53
C CYS A 68 4.78 11.31 17.31
N ALA A 69 4.84 10.09 17.86
CA ALA A 69 3.87 9.05 17.59
C ALA A 69 2.44 9.37 18.08
N ASN A 70 2.29 10.13 19.15
CA ASN A 70 0.98 10.46 19.71
C ASN A 70 0.91 11.94 20.15
N PRO A 71 0.82 12.87 19.17
CA PRO A 71 0.88 14.32 19.46
C PRO A 71 -0.32 14.84 20.27
N ARG A 72 -1.46 14.14 20.23
CA ARG A 72 -2.67 14.51 20.96
C ARG A 72 -2.87 13.74 22.25
N ASN A 73 -1.93 12.87 22.63
CA ASN A 73 -2.05 11.97 23.78
C ASN A 73 -3.36 11.15 23.76
N GLU A 74 -3.69 10.61 22.58
CA GLU A 74 -4.91 9.82 22.37
C GLU A 74 -4.85 8.49 23.12
N ALA A 75 -6.00 8.05 23.65
CA ALA A 75 -6.16 6.71 24.16
C ALA A 75 -6.44 5.72 23.01
N PHE A 76 -5.94 4.50 23.16
CA PHE A 76 -6.16 3.39 22.24
C PHE A 76 -7.00 2.30 22.96
N PRO A 77 -8.33 2.46 23.02
CA PRO A 77 -9.17 1.66 23.91
C PRO A 77 -9.19 0.16 23.60
N TRP A 78 -8.89 -0.23 22.36
CA TRP A 78 -8.79 -1.65 21.99
C TRP A 78 -7.62 -2.38 22.65
N LEU A 79 -6.56 -1.66 23.07
CA LEU A 79 -5.43 -2.27 23.79
C LEU A 79 -5.84 -2.82 25.18
N GLY A 80 -6.96 -2.36 25.72
CA GLY A 80 -7.57 -2.92 26.94
C GLY A 80 -8.46 -4.15 26.72
N ILE A 81 -8.65 -4.59 25.46
CA ILE A 81 -9.52 -5.72 25.11
C ILE A 81 -8.66 -6.91 24.69
N ASP A 82 -8.92 -8.10 25.21
CA ASP A 82 -8.28 -9.31 24.71
C ASP A 82 -8.89 -9.69 23.35
N PHE A 83 -8.15 -9.46 22.28
CA PHE A 83 -8.60 -9.73 20.92
C PHE A 83 -8.83 -11.21 20.63
N LYS A 84 -8.24 -12.14 21.39
CA LYS A 84 -8.46 -13.59 21.26
C LYS A 84 -9.76 -14.02 21.92
N ALA A 85 -10.07 -13.44 23.07
CA ALA A 85 -11.28 -13.75 23.83
C ALA A 85 -12.51 -12.97 23.31
N GLU A 86 -12.32 -11.70 22.91
CA GLU A 86 -13.41 -10.80 22.53
C GLU A 86 -13.16 -10.17 21.13
N PRO A 87 -12.97 -10.97 20.06
CA PRO A 87 -12.55 -10.47 18.74
C PRO A 87 -13.54 -9.48 18.12
N GLU A 88 -14.84 -9.71 18.27
CA GLU A 88 -15.85 -8.80 17.74
C GLU A 88 -15.88 -7.46 18.49
N ARG A 89 -15.74 -7.48 19.82
CA ARG A 89 -15.66 -6.26 20.63
C ARG A 89 -14.42 -5.44 20.28
N TYR A 90 -13.27 -6.11 20.13
CA TYR A 90 -12.03 -5.48 19.69
C TYR A 90 -12.22 -4.78 18.35
N LEU A 91 -12.74 -5.49 17.34
CA LEU A 91 -13.01 -4.93 16.01
C LEU A 91 -13.96 -3.74 16.06
N ARG A 92 -15.08 -3.84 16.78
CA ARG A 92 -16.05 -2.74 16.88
C ARG A 92 -15.45 -1.50 17.53
N THR A 93 -14.61 -1.67 18.55
CA THR A 93 -13.90 -0.56 19.20
C THR A 93 -12.93 0.13 18.23
N VAL A 94 -12.20 -0.65 17.41
CA VAL A 94 -11.34 -0.09 16.36
C VAL A 94 -12.16 0.62 15.26
N LEU A 95 -13.30 0.03 14.88
CA LEU A 95 -14.20 0.65 13.90
C LEU A 95 -14.70 2.01 14.37
N ASP A 96 -15.19 2.10 15.61
CA ASP A 96 -15.67 3.36 16.18
C ASP A 96 -14.58 4.43 16.17
N TYR A 97 -13.35 4.07 16.53
CA TYR A 97 -12.18 4.96 16.43
C TYR A 97 -11.91 5.42 15.00
N CYS A 98 -12.00 4.53 14.00
CA CYS A 98 -11.77 4.88 12.60
C CYS A 98 -12.88 5.79 12.03
N LEU A 99 -14.11 5.66 12.50
CA LEU A 99 -15.25 6.43 12.01
C LEU A 99 -15.39 7.81 12.66
N GLU A 100 -14.85 7.99 13.86
CA GLU A 100 -15.02 9.21 14.65
C GLU A 100 -14.47 10.45 13.94
N GLY A 101 -15.33 11.43 13.66
CA GLY A 101 -15.02 12.67 12.93
C GLY A 101 -14.79 12.50 11.43
N ASN A 102 -14.61 11.27 10.94
CA ASN A 102 -14.42 11.00 9.52
C ASN A 102 -15.74 10.91 8.74
N VAL A 103 -16.80 10.37 9.36
CA VAL A 103 -18.11 10.27 8.73
C VAL A 103 -18.67 11.64 8.42
N GLU A 104 -18.54 12.58 9.34
CA GLU A 104 -19.05 13.95 9.24
C GLU A 104 -18.39 14.76 8.13
N CYS A 105 -17.15 14.44 7.78
CA CYS A 105 -16.40 15.12 6.70
C CYS A 105 -16.25 14.26 5.43
N ASP A 106 -17.02 13.19 5.31
CA ASP A 106 -16.97 12.25 4.16
C ASP A 106 -15.53 11.80 3.85
N PHE A 107 -14.79 11.47 4.91
CA PHE A 107 -13.38 11.02 4.86
C PHE A 107 -12.39 11.98 4.18
N LYS A 108 -12.75 13.25 4.10
CA LYS A 108 -11.78 14.34 3.83
C LYS A 108 -11.01 14.61 5.10
N VAL A 109 -10.03 13.77 5.36
CA VAL A 109 -9.37 13.66 6.69
C VAL A 109 -8.68 14.95 7.15
N GLU A 110 -8.37 15.84 6.22
CA GLU A 110 -7.88 17.19 6.56
C GLU A 110 -8.93 18.06 7.25
N GLN A 111 -10.21 17.66 7.17
CA GLN A 111 -11.35 18.34 7.82
C GLN A 111 -11.76 17.68 9.14
N ASN A 112 -11.25 16.50 9.46
CA ASN A 112 -11.54 15.84 10.73
C ASN A 112 -10.95 16.65 11.88
N ARG A 113 -11.81 17.10 12.82
CA ARG A 113 -11.43 17.89 13.99
C ARG A 113 -11.17 17.06 15.25
N THR A 114 -11.60 15.80 15.22
CA THR A 114 -11.52 14.90 16.36
C THR A 114 -10.22 14.10 16.34
N ARG A 115 -9.84 13.56 15.18
CA ARG A 115 -8.66 12.71 15.02
C ARG A 115 -7.86 13.09 13.79
N ASP A 116 -6.55 12.86 13.88
CA ASP A 116 -5.65 13.06 12.75
C ASP A 116 -5.47 11.77 11.97
N TRP A 117 -5.72 11.84 10.67
CA TRP A 117 -5.51 10.77 9.73
C TRP A 117 -4.67 11.26 8.54
N TYR A 118 -3.84 10.37 8.01
CA TYR A 118 -2.83 10.71 7.01
C TYR A 118 -2.83 9.69 5.87
N HIS A 119 -2.30 10.11 4.73
CA HIS A 119 -2.12 9.25 3.56
C HIS A 119 -0.65 8.89 3.38
N VAL A 120 -0.39 7.89 2.51
CA VAL A 120 0.98 7.54 2.11
C VAL A 120 1.33 8.29 0.82
N PRO A 121 2.55 8.86 0.69
CA PRO A 121 2.98 9.59 -0.49
C PRO A 121 3.24 8.66 -1.68
N TRP A 122 3.55 9.20 -2.85
CA TRP A 122 3.95 8.50 -4.08
C TRP A 122 2.89 7.59 -4.71
N MET A 123 1.71 7.44 -4.13
CA MET A 123 0.67 6.52 -4.62
C MET A 123 0.05 6.95 -5.97
N SER A 124 0.29 8.17 -6.42
CA SER A 124 -0.16 8.70 -7.71
C SER A 124 0.72 8.27 -8.89
N SER A 125 1.97 7.90 -8.65
CA SER A 125 2.97 7.61 -9.71
C SER A 125 2.77 6.27 -10.41
N HIS A 126 1.83 5.45 -9.96
CA HIS A 126 1.50 4.19 -10.61
C HIS A 126 0.81 4.45 -11.97
N PRO A 127 1.09 3.65 -13.04
CA PRO A 127 0.48 3.83 -14.36
C PRO A 127 -1.05 3.83 -14.36
N LYS A 128 -1.68 3.14 -13.42
CA LYS A 128 -3.13 3.15 -13.21
C LYS A 128 -3.61 4.41 -12.48
N GLY A 129 -2.69 5.12 -11.84
CA GLY A 129 -2.92 6.37 -11.13
C GLY A 129 -3.94 6.28 -10.01
N ARG A 130 -3.88 7.28 -9.13
CA ARG A 130 -4.92 7.53 -8.15
C ARG A 130 -6.07 8.26 -8.85
N GLU A 131 -7.32 7.87 -8.60
CA GLU A 131 -8.44 8.66 -9.09
C GLU A 131 -8.48 10.01 -8.34
N PRO A 132 -8.89 11.12 -9.01
CA PRO A 132 -8.63 12.46 -8.49
C PRO A 132 -9.66 13.00 -7.49
N ILE A 133 -10.81 12.33 -7.27
CA ILE A 133 -11.89 12.85 -6.44
C ILE A 133 -11.76 12.40 -4.98
N HIS A 134 -11.56 11.10 -4.76
CA HIS A 134 -11.44 10.49 -3.42
C HIS A 134 -10.06 9.90 -3.15
N GLY A 135 -9.16 9.95 -4.12
CA GLY A 135 -7.80 9.44 -3.98
C GLY A 135 -7.69 7.92 -4.00
N MET A 136 -8.69 7.23 -4.49
CA MET A 136 -8.69 5.77 -4.57
C MET A 136 -7.72 5.27 -5.62
N THR A 137 -7.04 4.17 -5.32
CA THR A 137 -6.20 3.41 -6.26
C THR A 137 -6.95 2.19 -6.76
N MET A 138 -6.64 1.76 -8.00
CA MET A 138 -7.22 0.56 -8.57
C MET A 138 -6.69 -0.69 -7.85
N GLU A 139 -7.60 -1.52 -7.40
CA GLU A 139 -7.32 -2.83 -6.80
C GLU A 139 -7.57 -3.98 -7.77
N LYS A 140 -7.37 -5.21 -7.33
CA LYS A 140 -7.71 -6.38 -8.14
C LYS A 140 -9.22 -6.44 -8.35
N PRO A 141 -9.68 -6.78 -9.58
CA PRO A 141 -11.10 -7.00 -9.80
C PRO A 141 -11.58 -8.28 -9.11
N SER A 142 -12.85 -8.26 -8.72
CA SER A 142 -13.55 -9.46 -8.25
C SER A 142 -14.16 -10.20 -9.43
N LYS A 143 -13.76 -11.45 -9.61
CA LYS A 143 -14.27 -12.30 -10.70
C LYS A 143 -15.74 -12.64 -10.50
N GLN A 144 -16.40 -13.04 -11.57
CA GLN A 144 -17.78 -13.52 -11.53
C GLN A 144 -18.02 -14.53 -10.38
N GLY A 145 -19.09 -14.34 -9.62
CA GLY A 145 -19.47 -15.18 -8.50
C GLY A 145 -18.59 -15.09 -7.25
N MET A 146 -17.61 -14.18 -7.24
CA MET A 146 -16.68 -14.05 -6.12
C MET A 146 -17.28 -13.34 -4.92
N LEU A 147 -18.11 -12.32 -5.15
CA LEU A 147 -18.73 -11.49 -4.12
C LEU A 147 -20.12 -11.99 -3.72
N SER A 148 -20.86 -12.53 -4.69
CA SER A 148 -22.22 -13.05 -4.50
C SER A 148 -22.54 -14.04 -5.61
N ASP A 149 -23.43 -14.99 -5.33
CA ASP A 149 -23.92 -15.93 -6.31
C ASP A 149 -24.74 -15.25 -7.44
N SER A 150 -25.20 -14.01 -7.21
CA SER A 150 -25.88 -13.19 -8.21
C SER A 150 -24.95 -12.41 -9.13
N GLN A 151 -23.67 -12.30 -8.81
CA GLN A 151 -22.69 -11.56 -9.59
C GLN A 151 -22.37 -12.31 -10.91
N ARG A 152 -22.73 -11.73 -12.06
CA ARG A 152 -22.62 -12.37 -13.39
C ARG A 152 -21.42 -11.91 -14.20
N ARG A 153 -20.67 -10.89 -13.75
CA ARG A 153 -19.49 -10.34 -14.45
C ARG A 153 -18.34 -10.08 -13.48
N GLU A 154 -17.17 -9.89 -14.03
CA GLU A 154 -16.05 -9.31 -13.30
C GLU A 154 -16.35 -7.83 -12.99
N VAL A 155 -16.02 -7.39 -11.76
CA VAL A 155 -16.22 -6.01 -11.31
C VAL A 155 -14.92 -5.45 -10.77
N GLN A 156 -14.63 -4.19 -11.09
CA GLN A 156 -13.44 -3.51 -10.63
C GLN A 156 -13.64 -2.98 -9.21
N ASN A 157 -12.60 -3.12 -8.38
CA ASN A 157 -12.54 -2.59 -7.03
C ASN A 157 -11.53 -1.43 -6.95
N TRP A 158 -11.78 -0.53 -6.03
CA TRP A 158 -10.99 0.68 -5.78
C TRP A 158 -10.80 0.85 -4.28
N ALA A 159 -9.65 1.40 -3.84
CA ALA A 159 -9.42 1.55 -2.42
C ALA A 159 -8.60 2.79 -2.08
N VAL A 160 -8.88 3.35 -0.90
CA VAL A 160 -8.09 4.40 -0.28
C VAL A 160 -7.79 4.01 1.16
N ALA A 161 -6.58 4.31 1.64
CA ALA A 161 -6.18 3.96 2.99
C ALA A 161 -5.62 5.15 3.76
N PHE A 162 -5.74 5.05 5.08
CA PHE A 162 -5.44 6.09 6.05
C PHE A 162 -4.64 5.52 7.21
N TYR A 163 -3.73 6.31 7.76
CA TYR A 163 -2.97 6.01 8.97
C TYR A 163 -3.31 7.01 10.06
N ASN A 164 -3.49 6.55 11.30
CA ASN A 164 -3.56 7.44 12.46
C ASN A 164 -2.19 8.07 12.78
N SER A 165 -2.12 8.95 13.78
CA SER A 165 -0.87 9.65 14.14
C SER A 165 0.32 8.73 14.43
N PRO A 166 0.20 7.63 15.21
CA PRO A 166 1.31 6.69 15.38
C PRO A 166 1.82 6.08 14.07
N GLY A 167 0.90 5.66 13.20
CA GLY A 167 1.26 5.12 11.90
C GLY A 167 1.89 6.16 10.97
N ALA A 168 1.34 7.36 10.95
CA ALA A 168 1.83 8.48 10.18
C ALA A 168 3.23 8.94 10.62
N TYR A 169 3.52 8.87 11.92
CA TYR A 169 4.87 9.12 12.44
C TYR A 169 5.91 8.17 11.84
N ALA A 170 5.62 6.87 11.77
CA ALA A 170 6.51 5.90 11.15
C ALA A 170 6.69 6.17 9.64
N VAL A 171 5.59 6.46 8.92
CA VAL A 171 5.64 6.86 7.50
C VAL A 171 6.48 8.12 7.32
N GLY A 172 6.28 9.15 8.16
CA GLY A 172 7.01 10.40 8.10
C GLY A 172 8.52 10.23 8.34
N ARG A 173 8.93 9.28 9.18
CA ARG A 173 10.35 8.96 9.36
C ARG A 173 10.99 8.37 8.11
N VAL A 174 10.29 7.48 7.41
CA VAL A 174 10.75 6.93 6.13
C VAL A 174 10.93 8.05 5.11
N TRP A 175 10.01 9.00 5.09
CA TRP A 175 9.95 10.09 4.11
C TRP A 175 10.37 11.45 4.68
N SER A 176 11.26 11.47 5.70
CA SER A 176 11.80 12.71 6.26
C SER A 176 12.49 13.58 5.19
N LEU A 177 13.08 12.94 4.20
CA LEU A 177 13.54 13.57 2.96
C LEU A 177 12.79 12.94 1.79
N PRO A 178 11.79 13.62 1.19
CA PRO A 178 10.96 13.07 0.11
C PRO A 178 11.72 12.54 -1.11
N TRP A 179 12.92 13.05 -1.36
CA TRP A 179 13.81 12.63 -2.45
C TRP A 179 14.83 11.55 -2.05
N GLN A 180 14.88 11.18 -0.77
CA GLN A 180 15.82 10.20 -0.23
C GLN A 180 15.20 9.45 0.95
N PRO A 181 14.23 8.55 0.69
CA PRO A 181 13.59 7.79 1.76
C PRO A 181 14.60 6.88 2.46
N THR A 182 14.48 6.77 3.79
CA THR A 182 15.18 5.78 4.58
C THR A 182 14.24 4.63 4.92
N GLN A 183 14.69 3.40 4.75
CA GLN A 183 13.90 2.20 5.00
C GLN A 183 14.45 1.38 6.16
N ASP A 184 15.62 1.77 6.65
CA ASP A 184 16.27 1.07 7.75
C ASP A 184 15.53 1.32 9.07
N GLY A 185 15.26 0.25 9.79
CA GLY A 185 14.62 0.31 11.10
C GLY A 185 13.17 0.80 11.07
N VAL A 186 12.43 0.53 9.99
CA VAL A 186 10.97 0.82 9.96
C VAL A 186 10.30 -0.01 11.04
N ALA A 187 9.66 0.68 11.98
CA ALA A 187 8.86 0.10 13.04
C ALA A 187 7.65 1.01 13.32
N PHE A 188 6.48 0.43 13.30
CA PHE A 188 5.26 1.14 13.66
C PHE A 188 5.05 1.06 15.18
N PRO A 189 4.79 2.21 15.85
CA PRO A 189 4.48 2.20 17.28
C PRO A 189 3.21 1.42 17.61
N GLU A 190 3.14 0.84 18.82
CA GLU A 190 1.91 0.27 19.34
C GLU A 190 0.78 1.31 19.32
N GLY A 191 -0.45 0.89 19.05
CA GLY A 191 -1.60 1.78 18.84
C GLY A 191 -1.69 2.34 17.41
N THR A 192 -0.75 2.04 16.51
CA THR A 192 -0.94 2.31 15.08
C THR A 192 -2.20 1.63 14.58
N VAL A 193 -3.03 2.36 13.88
CA VAL A 193 -4.13 1.85 13.07
C VAL A 193 -3.97 2.36 11.66
N ALA A 194 -3.96 1.42 10.71
CA ALA A 194 -4.21 1.72 9.31
C ALA A 194 -5.55 1.12 8.92
N PHE A 195 -6.41 1.89 8.26
CA PHE A 195 -7.62 1.32 7.69
C PHE A 195 -7.72 1.64 6.20
N LYS A 196 -8.41 0.75 5.46
CA LYS A 196 -8.54 0.82 4.01
C LYS A 196 -9.98 0.58 3.61
N TRP A 197 -10.58 1.59 2.98
CA TRP A 197 -11.89 1.47 2.35
C TRP A 197 -11.77 0.80 0.99
N PHE A 198 -12.65 -0.14 0.71
CA PHE A 198 -12.84 -0.70 -0.62
C PHE A 198 -14.21 -0.34 -1.17
N PHE A 199 -14.19 0.16 -2.38
CA PHE A 199 -15.38 0.45 -3.17
C PHE A 199 -15.39 -0.44 -4.40
N THR A 200 -16.57 -0.87 -4.82
CA THR A 200 -16.76 -1.75 -5.98
C THR A 200 -17.70 -1.11 -7.00
N GLN A 201 -17.49 -1.48 -8.28
CA GLN A 201 -18.43 -1.16 -9.36
C GLN A 201 -19.58 -2.17 -9.47
N ALA A 202 -19.70 -3.12 -8.54
CA ALA A 202 -20.85 -4.00 -8.46
C ALA A 202 -22.12 -3.21 -8.11
N THR A 203 -23.25 -3.62 -8.68
CA THR A 203 -24.56 -3.07 -8.36
C THR A 203 -25.20 -3.81 -7.19
N GLU A 204 -26.32 -3.30 -6.69
CA GLU A 204 -27.09 -3.93 -5.62
C GLU A 204 -27.78 -5.22 -6.09
N GLU A 205 -28.09 -5.33 -7.38
CA GLU A 205 -28.62 -6.54 -8.01
C GLU A 205 -27.56 -7.64 -8.11
N GLU A 206 -26.32 -7.25 -8.38
CA GLU A 206 -25.18 -8.18 -8.45
C GLU A 206 -24.75 -8.64 -7.05
N VAL A 207 -24.82 -7.77 -6.05
CA VAL A 207 -24.40 -8.03 -4.67
C VAL A 207 -25.48 -7.50 -3.71
N PRO A 208 -26.53 -8.29 -3.38
CA PRO A 208 -27.73 -7.81 -2.69
C PRO A 208 -27.47 -7.18 -1.31
N PHE A 209 -26.43 -7.62 -0.59
CA PHE A 209 -26.11 -7.03 0.70
C PHE A 209 -25.57 -5.59 0.61
N LEU A 210 -25.26 -5.09 -0.59
CA LEU A 210 -24.86 -3.69 -0.83
C LEU A 210 -26.03 -2.70 -0.90
N LYS A 211 -27.27 -3.16 -0.76
CA LYS A 211 -28.45 -2.29 -0.81
C LYS A 211 -28.31 -1.12 0.17
N GLY A 212 -28.34 0.11 -0.37
CA GLY A 212 -28.18 1.35 0.41
C GLY A 212 -26.77 1.58 0.95
N ALA A 213 -25.73 0.97 0.34
CA ALA A 213 -24.35 1.24 0.68
C ALA A 213 -23.95 2.69 0.34
N PRO A 214 -23.03 3.31 1.11
CA PRO A 214 -22.43 4.57 0.73
C PRO A 214 -21.89 4.52 -0.69
N VAL A 215 -22.14 5.57 -1.45
CA VAL A 215 -21.73 5.69 -2.85
C VAL A 215 -20.77 6.86 -2.98
N TRP A 216 -19.62 6.60 -3.54
CA TRP A 216 -18.71 7.64 -4.01
C TRP A 216 -18.69 7.68 -5.53
N LYS A 217 -18.83 8.90 -6.08
CA LYS A 217 -18.59 9.14 -7.51
C LYS A 217 -17.11 9.29 -7.75
N ALA A 218 -16.52 8.41 -8.56
CA ALA A 218 -15.10 8.37 -8.83
C ALA A 218 -14.78 8.57 -10.32
N ALA A 219 -13.78 9.40 -10.61
CA ALA A 219 -13.27 9.58 -11.97
C ALA A 219 -12.28 8.46 -12.30
N ILE A 220 -12.80 7.41 -12.89
CA ILE A 220 -12.07 6.16 -13.16
C ILE A 220 -11.52 6.18 -14.59
N ALA A 221 -10.27 5.80 -14.79
CA ALA A 221 -9.71 5.62 -16.12
C ALA A 221 -10.43 4.48 -16.84
N LYS A 222 -10.81 4.69 -18.11
CA LYS A 222 -11.51 3.69 -18.93
C LYS A 222 -10.65 2.46 -19.18
N THR A 223 -9.34 2.69 -19.37
CA THR A 223 -8.38 1.60 -19.52
C THR A 223 -7.17 1.82 -18.62
N PRO A 224 -6.51 0.75 -18.13
CA PRO A 224 -5.30 0.87 -17.35
C PRO A 224 -4.09 1.41 -18.14
N ARG A 225 -4.18 1.45 -19.47
CA ARG A 225 -3.07 1.80 -20.37
C ARG A 225 -3.11 3.25 -20.85
N GLU A 226 -4.27 3.91 -20.73
CA GLU A 226 -4.45 5.28 -21.16
C GLU A 226 -4.92 6.14 -19.97
N PRO A 227 -3.99 6.58 -19.11
CA PRO A 227 -4.35 7.32 -17.90
C PRO A 227 -5.07 8.65 -18.19
N GLY A 228 -4.93 9.24 -19.39
CA GLY A 228 -5.55 10.51 -19.77
C GLY A 228 -7.05 10.44 -20.08
N ASP A 229 -7.59 9.26 -20.41
CA ASP A 229 -9.00 9.12 -20.79
C ASP A 229 -9.86 8.70 -19.58
N ARG A 230 -10.19 9.67 -18.73
CA ARG A 230 -11.15 9.49 -17.66
C ARG A 230 -12.54 9.91 -18.17
N GLY A 231 -13.45 8.95 -18.22
CA GLY A 231 -14.86 9.23 -18.48
C GLY A 231 -15.50 10.06 -17.36
N PRO A 232 -16.81 10.40 -17.48
CA PRO A 232 -17.53 11.05 -16.39
C PRO A 232 -17.45 10.19 -15.12
N PRO A 233 -17.54 10.83 -13.92
CA PRO A 233 -17.52 10.08 -12.66
C PRO A 233 -18.60 9.01 -12.60
N VAL A 234 -18.24 7.82 -12.17
CA VAL A 234 -19.14 6.67 -12.02
C VAL A 234 -19.36 6.34 -10.55
N ASP A 235 -20.50 5.73 -10.25
CA ASP A 235 -20.81 5.28 -8.90
C ASP A 235 -19.95 4.07 -8.51
N THR A 236 -19.35 4.17 -7.34
CA THR A 236 -18.70 3.04 -6.66
C THR A 236 -19.32 2.89 -5.28
N ARG A 237 -19.57 1.65 -4.86
CA ARG A 237 -20.26 1.33 -3.60
C ARG A 237 -19.30 0.79 -2.58
N LEU A 238 -19.42 1.25 -1.33
CA LEU A 238 -18.68 0.70 -0.22
C LEU A 238 -19.01 -0.79 -0.07
N ILE A 239 -17.98 -1.63 -0.11
CA ILE A 239 -18.13 -3.08 0.07
C ILE A 239 -17.38 -3.59 1.29
N GLN A 240 -16.15 -3.15 1.52
CA GLN A 240 -15.27 -3.72 2.54
C GLN A 240 -14.43 -2.61 3.21
N MET A 241 -14.12 -2.83 4.48
CA MET A 241 -13.10 -2.09 5.21
C MET A 241 -12.10 -3.09 5.80
N ASP A 242 -10.82 -2.88 5.52
CA ASP A 242 -9.77 -3.61 6.21
C ASP A 242 -9.10 -2.72 7.24
N VAL A 243 -8.66 -3.32 8.35
CA VAL A 243 -7.89 -2.66 9.39
C VAL A 243 -6.63 -3.46 9.70
N ALA A 244 -5.52 -2.76 9.90
CA ALA A 244 -4.28 -3.30 10.41
C ALA A 244 -3.92 -2.52 11.68
N ILE A 245 -3.78 -3.22 12.79
CA ILE A 245 -3.58 -2.65 14.11
C ILE A 245 -2.25 -3.15 14.65
N ARG A 246 -1.35 -2.23 15.03
CA ARG A 246 -0.15 -2.58 15.78
C ARG A 246 -0.52 -2.87 17.23
N ASP A 247 -0.34 -4.12 17.62
CA ASP A 247 -0.66 -4.62 18.95
C ASP A 247 0.41 -5.65 19.36
N ASP A 248 1.26 -5.25 20.29
CA ASP A 248 2.46 -6.02 20.66
C ASP A 248 2.13 -7.35 21.37
N ARG A 249 0.86 -7.58 21.72
CA ARG A 249 0.38 -8.87 22.27
C ARG A 249 0.25 -9.96 21.21
N ALA A 250 0.21 -9.58 19.91
CA ALA A 250 0.26 -10.53 18.81
C ALA A 250 1.69 -10.96 18.50
N ASP A 251 1.95 -12.24 18.27
CA ASP A 251 3.29 -12.78 17.99
C ASP A 251 3.97 -12.12 16.79
N ILE A 252 3.16 -11.72 15.79
CA ILE A 252 3.61 -10.99 14.61
C ILE A 252 3.60 -9.47 14.82
N GLY A 253 3.22 -8.98 16.01
CA GLY A 253 3.10 -7.56 16.35
C GLY A 253 1.93 -6.84 15.68
N TRP A 254 1.11 -7.53 14.91
CA TRP A 254 -0.01 -6.97 14.17
C TRP A 254 -1.26 -7.82 14.29
N VAL A 255 -2.40 -7.14 14.37
CA VAL A 255 -3.72 -7.73 14.30
C VAL A 255 -4.44 -7.17 13.08
N PHE A 256 -4.94 -8.04 12.22
CA PHE A 256 -5.65 -7.68 10.99
C PHE A 256 -7.13 -7.99 11.11
N GLY A 257 -7.97 -7.10 10.64
CA GLY A 257 -9.41 -7.31 10.66
C GLY A 257 -10.07 -6.82 9.38
N THR A 258 -11.22 -7.41 9.08
CA THR A 258 -12.04 -7.06 7.92
C THR A 258 -13.48 -6.87 8.35
N PHE A 259 -14.12 -5.86 7.76
CA PHE A 259 -15.54 -5.59 7.82
C PHE A 259 -16.14 -5.57 6.41
N VAL A 260 -17.40 -5.93 6.32
CA VAL A 260 -18.17 -5.82 5.07
C VAL A 260 -19.43 -5.01 5.32
N TYR A 261 -19.72 -4.09 4.39
CA TYR A 261 -21.01 -3.40 4.42
C TYR A 261 -22.14 -4.42 4.26
N HIS A 262 -23.20 -4.29 5.07
CA HIS A 262 -24.34 -5.17 4.95
C HIS A 262 -25.64 -4.46 5.29
N SER A 263 -26.58 -4.46 4.35
CA SER A 263 -27.88 -3.77 4.44
C SER A 263 -28.75 -4.22 5.60
N SER A 264 -28.55 -5.42 6.17
CA SER A 264 -29.31 -5.89 7.34
C SER A 264 -28.90 -5.23 8.65
N GLN A 265 -27.80 -4.46 8.67
CA GLN A 265 -27.38 -3.77 9.89
C GLN A 265 -28.26 -2.57 10.17
N CYS A 266 -28.85 -2.54 11.38
CA CYS A 266 -29.69 -1.43 11.82
C CYS A 266 -28.81 -0.24 12.26
N SER A 267 -28.66 0.74 11.39
CA SER A 267 -28.05 2.03 11.71
C SER A 267 -28.61 3.10 10.79
N ASN A 268 -28.89 4.28 11.34
CA ASN A 268 -29.28 5.45 10.54
C ASN A 268 -28.10 6.04 9.75
N ALA A 269 -26.85 5.73 10.17
CA ALA A 269 -25.64 6.14 9.45
C ALA A 269 -25.15 4.96 8.58
N PRO A 270 -25.24 5.04 7.23
CA PRO A 270 -24.86 3.94 6.35
C PRO A 270 -23.40 3.47 6.55
N TRP A 271 -22.49 4.37 6.86
CA TRP A 271 -21.08 4.05 7.16
C TRP A 271 -20.89 3.13 8.37
N ARG A 272 -21.88 3.06 9.28
CA ARG A 272 -21.85 2.17 10.45
C ARG A 272 -22.49 0.81 10.20
N ARG A 273 -23.04 0.56 9.00
CA ARG A 273 -23.66 -0.73 8.64
C ARG A 273 -22.61 -1.76 8.24
N LEU A 274 -21.58 -1.93 9.06
CA LEU A 274 -20.47 -2.82 8.83
C LEU A 274 -20.57 -4.05 9.76
N VAL A 275 -20.43 -5.23 9.16
CA VAL A 275 -20.37 -6.51 9.85
C VAL A 275 -18.88 -6.89 9.99
N PRO A 276 -18.40 -7.18 11.21
CA PRO A 276 -17.10 -7.82 11.39
C PRO A 276 -17.06 -9.18 10.68
N VAL A 277 -16.07 -9.38 9.85
CA VAL A 277 -15.91 -10.60 9.04
C VAL A 277 -14.93 -11.55 9.68
N CYS A 278 -13.75 -11.04 10.04
CA CYS A 278 -12.68 -11.84 10.60
C CYS A 278 -11.67 -10.96 11.34
N LEU A 279 -10.90 -11.59 12.24
CA LEU A 279 -9.76 -11.05 12.93
C LEU A 279 -8.61 -12.04 12.86
N GLN A 280 -7.37 -11.59 12.64
CA GLN A 280 -6.20 -12.44 12.52
C GLN A 280 -5.00 -11.85 13.26
N TRP A 281 -4.28 -12.68 14.03
CA TRP A 281 -3.10 -12.30 14.81
C TRP A 281 -1.88 -13.18 14.56
N GLY A 282 -1.93 -14.01 13.50
CA GLY A 282 -0.86 -14.86 13.02
C GLY A 282 -1.26 -15.60 11.77
N ASN A 283 -0.33 -16.34 11.18
CA ASN A 283 -0.49 -17.02 9.88
C ASN A 283 -0.85 -18.51 10.00
N ASP A 284 -0.99 -19.06 11.22
CA ASP A 284 -1.21 -20.50 11.42
C ASP A 284 -0.20 -21.37 10.63
N PRO A 285 1.13 -21.23 10.86
CA PRO A 285 2.15 -21.84 10.00
C PRO A 285 2.10 -23.37 9.96
N ASP A 286 1.53 -24.01 10.98
CA ASP A 286 1.41 -25.47 11.09
C ASP A 286 0.12 -26.01 10.47
N LEU A 287 -0.80 -25.16 9.97
CA LEU A 287 -2.04 -25.60 9.35
C LEU A 287 -1.79 -25.96 7.87
N THR A 288 -1.51 -27.25 7.63
CA THR A 288 -1.35 -27.82 6.30
C THR A 288 -2.70 -28.10 5.63
N GLN A 289 -2.69 -28.34 4.31
CA GLN A 289 -3.89 -28.75 3.59
C GLN A 289 -4.43 -30.09 4.11
N GLN A 290 -3.55 -31.04 4.44
CA GLN A 290 -3.94 -32.33 5.02
C GLN A 290 -4.65 -32.15 6.35
N ARG A 291 -4.02 -31.42 7.30
CA ARG A 291 -4.65 -31.16 8.62
C ARG A 291 -5.99 -30.46 8.50
N TYR A 292 -6.14 -29.53 7.55
CA TYR A 292 -7.42 -28.87 7.30
C TYR A 292 -8.49 -29.86 6.78
N GLN A 293 -8.13 -30.80 5.91
CA GLN A 293 -9.01 -31.88 5.42
C GLN A 293 -9.40 -32.84 6.55
N GLU A 294 -8.48 -33.10 7.49
CA GLU A 294 -8.70 -33.89 8.70
C GLU A 294 -9.55 -33.18 9.77
N GLY A 295 -9.98 -31.95 9.48
CA GLY A 295 -10.87 -31.17 10.37
C GLY A 295 -10.21 -30.09 11.19
N ALA A 296 -8.87 -29.90 11.13
CA ALA A 296 -8.20 -28.79 11.79
C ALA A 296 -8.66 -27.44 11.20
N ARG A 297 -8.63 -26.42 12.04
CA ARG A 297 -9.01 -25.05 11.69
C ARG A 297 -7.91 -24.08 12.13
N PRO A 298 -7.84 -22.85 11.55
CA PRO A 298 -6.92 -21.83 12.04
C PRO A 298 -7.17 -21.51 13.50
N VAL A 299 -6.10 -21.34 14.28
CA VAL A 299 -6.15 -20.98 15.72
C VAL A 299 -5.67 -19.55 15.98
N GLN A 300 -5.04 -18.91 14.99
CA GLN A 300 -4.62 -17.51 15.03
C GLN A 300 -5.58 -16.60 14.25
N THR A 301 -6.81 -17.06 14.08
CA THR A 301 -7.86 -16.40 13.30
C THR A 301 -9.21 -16.62 13.97
N TRP A 302 -9.97 -15.55 14.06
CA TRP A 302 -11.42 -15.61 14.30
C TRP A 302 -12.16 -15.27 13.00
N ASN A 303 -13.14 -16.09 12.64
CA ASN A 303 -14.07 -15.80 11.54
C ASN A 303 -15.48 -15.69 12.11
N ASN A 304 -16.25 -14.73 11.63
CA ASN A 304 -17.65 -14.59 11.99
C ASN A 304 -18.42 -15.85 11.53
N PRO A 305 -19.08 -16.58 12.43
CA PRO A 305 -19.78 -17.82 12.08
C PRO A 305 -20.97 -17.61 11.13
N ARG A 306 -21.46 -16.39 11.00
CA ARG A 306 -22.65 -16.04 10.21
C ARG A 306 -22.37 -15.64 8.75
N LEU A 307 -21.12 -15.78 8.26
CA LEU A 307 -20.74 -15.26 6.93
C LEU A 307 -21.56 -15.84 5.77
N ARG A 308 -21.93 -17.13 5.84
CA ARG A 308 -22.78 -17.78 4.82
C ARG A 308 -24.22 -17.32 4.93
N ASP A 309 -24.77 -17.25 6.12
CA ASP A 309 -26.15 -16.82 6.38
C ASP A 309 -26.38 -15.37 5.94
N LEU A 310 -25.33 -14.54 6.08
CA LEU A 310 -25.31 -13.16 5.59
C LEU A 310 -25.02 -13.03 4.08
N GLY A 311 -24.71 -14.13 3.38
CA GLY A 311 -24.35 -14.08 1.96
C GLY A 311 -23.00 -13.42 1.67
N ILE A 312 -22.17 -13.16 2.69
CA ILE A 312 -20.83 -12.55 2.56
C ILE A 312 -19.84 -13.57 1.97
N LEU A 313 -19.97 -14.84 2.36
CA LEU A 313 -19.19 -15.93 1.76
C LEU A 313 -20.04 -16.62 0.71
N ALA A 314 -19.80 -16.28 -0.57
CA ALA A 314 -20.49 -16.86 -1.72
C ALA A 314 -20.36 -18.40 -1.76
N ALA A 315 -21.36 -19.09 -2.31
CA ALA A 315 -21.39 -20.55 -2.35
C ALA A 315 -20.21 -21.14 -3.13
N SER A 316 -19.73 -20.42 -4.16
CA SER A 316 -18.57 -20.80 -4.98
C SER A 316 -17.23 -20.78 -4.22
N ARG A 317 -17.17 -20.17 -3.04
CA ARG A 317 -15.93 -20.04 -2.23
C ARG A 317 -15.97 -20.98 -1.03
N PRO A 318 -14.94 -21.82 -0.85
CA PRO A 318 -14.86 -22.71 0.33
C PRO A 318 -14.56 -21.90 1.62
N TYR A 319 -13.84 -20.78 1.50
CA TYR A 319 -13.40 -19.89 2.58
C TYR A 319 -13.03 -18.51 2.03
N LEU A 320 -12.89 -17.51 2.88
CA LEU A 320 -12.41 -16.16 2.49
C LEU A 320 -10.90 -16.15 2.26
N GLY A 321 -10.11 -16.70 3.17
CA GLY A 321 -8.68 -16.86 3.06
C GLY A 321 -8.24 -18.32 3.11
N TRP A 322 -7.06 -18.63 2.60
CA TRP A 322 -6.58 -19.99 2.41
C TRP A 322 -6.72 -20.86 3.66
N LEU A 323 -7.37 -22.02 3.50
CA LEU A 323 -7.70 -22.97 4.57
C LEU A 323 -8.46 -22.35 5.76
N GLY A 324 -9.31 -21.38 5.49
CA GLY A 324 -10.14 -20.73 6.51
C GLY A 324 -9.44 -19.63 7.30
N ARG A 325 -8.23 -19.21 6.93
CA ARG A 325 -7.58 -18.02 7.50
C ARG A 325 -8.37 -16.76 7.16
N ALA A 326 -8.15 -15.68 7.91
CA ALA A 326 -8.84 -14.41 7.71
C ALA A 326 -8.51 -13.76 6.35
N ASN A 327 -9.54 -13.27 5.68
CA ASN A 327 -9.45 -12.43 4.50
C ASN A 327 -10.80 -11.78 4.22
N GLY A 328 -10.81 -10.80 3.30
CA GLY A 328 -12.05 -10.17 2.85
C GLY A 328 -12.63 -10.80 1.57
N PRO A 329 -13.91 -10.55 1.27
CA PRO A 329 -14.55 -11.05 0.05
C PRO A 329 -13.96 -10.48 -1.23
N VAL A 330 -13.40 -9.27 -1.23
CA VAL A 330 -12.72 -8.69 -2.41
C VAL A 330 -11.31 -9.21 -2.60
N ASP A 331 -10.76 -9.93 -1.61
CA ASP A 331 -9.38 -10.37 -1.58
C ASP A 331 -9.17 -11.75 -2.19
N ASN A 332 -7.90 -12.07 -2.44
CA ASN A 332 -7.53 -13.36 -3.01
C ASN A 332 -7.63 -14.48 -1.96
N PHE A 333 -8.58 -15.38 -2.12
CA PHE A 333 -8.81 -16.51 -1.21
C PHE A 333 -7.64 -17.53 -1.09
N LYS A 334 -6.60 -17.39 -1.93
CA LYS A 334 -5.36 -18.20 -1.84
C LYS A 334 -4.31 -17.60 -0.89
N SER A 335 -4.61 -16.46 -0.27
CA SER A 335 -3.79 -15.78 0.75
C SER A 335 -4.61 -15.51 1.99
N CYS A 336 -4.05 -14.80 2.96
CA CYS A 336 -4.76 -14.20 4.08
C CYS A 336 -4.18 -12.82 4.37
N CYS A 337 -4.80 -12.04 5.23
CA CYS A 337 -4.34 -10.70 5.58
C CYS A 337 -2.87 -10.71 5.99
N ALA A 338 -2.52 -11.48 7.02
CA ALA A 338 -1.16 -11.50 7.56
C ALA A 338 -0.13 -12.04 6.56
N SER A 339 -0.47 -13.04 5.71
CA SER A 339 0.48 -13.58 4.70
C SER A 339 0.77 -12.58 3.58
N CYS A 340 -0.21 -11.79 3.16
CA CYS A 340 0.02 -10.71 2.20
C CYS A 340 0.88 -9.60 2.83
N HIS A 341 0.51 -9.15 4.02
CA HIS A 341 1.18 -8.05 4.70
C HIS A 341 2.60 -8.38 5.15
N SER A 342 2.89 -9.64 5.54
CA SER A 342 4.25 -10.10 5.89
C SER A 342 5.25 -9.95 4.73
N SER A 343 4.79 -9.95 3.48
CA SER A 343 5.63 -9.75 2.30
C SER A 343 6.10 -8.29 2.10
N ALA A 344 5.68 -7.36 2.98
CA ALA A 344 6.08 -5.96 2.92
C ALA A 344 7.56 -5.79 3.28
N SER A 345 8.41 -5.85 2.27
CA SER A 345 9.86 -5.70 2.39
C SER A 345 10.42 -5.00 1.15
N VAL A 346 11.56 -4.33 1.33
CA VAL A 346 12.40 -3.95 0.20
C VAL A 346 13.32 -5.14 -0.06
N PRO A 347 13.27 -5.75 -1.25
CA PRO A 347 14.14 -6.87 -1.56
C PRO A 347 15.60 -6.41 -1.58
N ASP A 348 16.52 -7.30 -1.22
CA ASP A 348 17.91 -7.13 -1.57
C ASP A 348 18.04 -7.05 -3.10
N LYS A 349 19.10 -6.40 -3.59
CA LYS A 349 19.28 -6.10 -5.04
C LYS A 349 19.15 -7.34 -5.92
N ASP A 350 19.48 -8.51 -5.38
CA ASP A 350 19.48 -9.79 -6.09
C ASP A 350 18.25 -10.67 -5.79
N ASN A 351 17.48 -10.36 -4.75
CA ASN A 351 16.30 -11.13 -4.34
C ASN A 351 15.01 -10.40 -4.71
N LYS A 352 14.29 -10.94 -5.67
CA LYS A 352 12.92 -10.48 -5.97
C LYS A 352 11.95 -11.25 -5.10
N ILE A 353 11.21 -10.55 -4.25
CA ILE A 353 10.07 -11.19 -3.56
C ILE A 353 9.15 -11.76 -4.64
N PRO A 354 8.90 -13.08 -4.64
CA PRO A 354 8.01 -13.66 -5.63
C PRO A 354 6.63 -13.02 -5.53
N ARG A 355 6.26 -12.21 -6.51
CA ARG A 355 4.92 -11.61 -6.61
C ARG A 355 3.96 -12.64 -7.17
N GLY A 356 3.82 -13.77 -6.48
CA GLY A 356 2.96 -14.85 -6.89
C GLY A 356 1.81 -15.07 -5.91
N VAL A 357 0.69 -15.55 -6.42
CA VAL A 357 -0.33 -16.18 -5.57
C VAL A 357 0.29 -17.46 -5.03
N PRO A 358 0.27 -17.72 -3.70
CA PRO A 358 0.78 -18.97 -3.17
C PRO A 358 0.18 -20.16 -3.90
N PRO A 359 0.95 -21.22 -4.19
CA PRO A 359 0.40 -22.44 -4.73
C PRO A 359 -0.66 -23.02 -3.77
N ASN A 360 -1.66 -23.69 -4.31
CA ASN A 360 -2.74 -24.27 -3.50
C ASN A 360 -2.35 -25.66 -2.94
N ASN A 361 -1.20 -25.73 -2.29
CA ASN A 361 -0.63 -26.90 -1.64
C ASN A 361 0.27 -26.48 -0.48
N ASP A 362 0.87 -27.43 0.20
CA ASP A 362 1.70 -27.16 1.39
C ASP A 362 2.99 -26.36 1.09
N GLN A 363 3.44 -26.24 -0.15
CA GLN A 363 4.51 -25.32 -0.53
C GLN A 363 4.11 -23.87 -0.27
N ALA A 364 2.81 -23.59 -0.21
CA ALA A 364 2.30 -22.29 0.17
C ALA A 364 2.66 -21.91 1.61
N LEU A 365 2.92 -22.87 2.51
CA LEU A 365 3.25 -22.62 3.93
C LEU A 365 4.43 -21.67 4.10
N TRP A 366 5.34 -21.63 3.13
CA TRP A 366 6.40 -20.62 3.12
C TRP A 366 5.88 -19.18 3.16
N TRP A 367 4.70 -18.92 2.59
CA TRP A 367 4.03 -17.62 2.63
C TRP A 367 3.29 -17.36 3.96
N PHE A 368 2.99 -18.41 4.71
CA PHE A 368 2.21 -18.34 5.95
C PHE A 368 3.09 -18.45 7.20
N ARG A 369 4.33 -17.97 7.13
CA ARG A 369 5.22 -17.87 8.29
C ARG A 369 4.82 -16.71 9.20
N ASN A 370 4.96 -16.90 10.52
CA ASN A 370 4.87 -15.80 11.48
C ASN A 370 6.21 -15.06 11.52
N LEU A 371 6.32 -13.96 10.81
CA LEU A 371 7.49 -13.10 10.86
C LEU A 371 7.36 -12.15 12.04
N ARG A 372 8.44 -11.99 12.81
CA ARG A 372 8.46 -11.00 13.90
C ARG A 372 8.58 -9.59 13.35
N PRO A 373 8.15 -8.57 14.11
CA PRO A 373 8.42 -7.17 13.73
C PRO A 373 9.90 -6.96 13.37
N GLY A 374 10.14 -6.22 12.30
CA GLY A 374 11.50 -6.00 11.80
C GLY A 374 12.15 -7.16 11.02
N GLN A 375 11.53 -8.34 11.00
CA GLN A 375 12.02 -9.46 10.21
C GLN A 375 11.58 -9.32 8.76
N ALA A 376 12.54 -9.30 7.82
CA ALA A 376 12.24 -9.27 6.40
C ALA A 376 11.66 -10.60 5.90
N PHE A 377 10.82 -10.52 4.88
CA PHE A 377 10.21 -11.71 4.25
C PHE A 377 11.25 -12.61 3.61
N GLU A 378 12.24 -12.03 2.93
CA GLU A 378 13.38 -12.70 2.33
C GLU A 378 14.68 -12.40 3.09
N LYS A 379 15.59 -13.37 3.10
CA LYS A 379 16.93 -13.18 3.67
C LYS A 379 17.66 -12.08 2.91
N GLY A 380 18.24 -11.12 3.62
CA GLY A 380 18.94 -9.98 3.04
C GLY A 380 18.04 -8.81 2.62
N GLY A 381 16.72 -8.95 2.68
CA GLY A 381 15.80 -7.84 2.48
C GLY A 381 15.67 -6.95 3.71
N THR A 382 15.04 -5.79 3.55
CA THR A 382 14.68 -4.86 4.63
C THR A 382 13.19 -4.91 4.90
N SER A 383 12.80 -5.18 6.14
CA SER A 383 11.39 -5.20 6.56
C SER A 383 10.77 -3.82 6.49
N LEU A 384 9.54 -3.74 6.02
CA LEU A 384 8.68 -2.56 6.11
C LEU A 384 7.54 -2.76 7.13
N ASP A 385 7.79 -3.62 8.11
CA ASP A 385 6.92 -3.88 9.25
C ASP A 385 5.44 -4.07 8.85
N TYR A 386 5.19 -5.01 7.95
CA TYR A 386 3.87 -5.38 7.43
C TYR A 386 3.14 -4.27 6.61
N SER A 387 3.76 -3.13 6.33
CA SER A 387 3.12 -2.09 5.54
C SER A 387 3.28 -2.28 4.03
N LEU A 388 2.30 -2.89 3.37
CA LEU A 388 2.25 -3.01 1.91
C LEU A 388 2.19 -1.65 1.21
N GLN A 389 1.65 -0.63 1.86
CA GLN A 389 1.63 0.73 1.29
C GLN A 389 3.03 1.34 1.26
N LEU A 390 3.84 1.17 2.31
CA LEU A 390 5.25 1.57 2.28
C LEU A 390 6.01 0.82 1.19
N SER A 391 5.78 -0.48 1.03
CA SER A 391 6.38 -1.27 -0.05
C SER A 391 5.98 -0.73 -1.43
N SER A 392 4.70 -0.40 -1.61
CA SER A 392 4.19 0.15 -2.86
C SER A 392 4.77 1.53 -3.17
N CYS A 393 4.70 2.47 -2.24
CA CYS A 393 5.18 3.84 -2.45
C CYS A 393 6.69 3.90 -2.63
N THR A 394 7.46 3.07 -1.94
CA THR A 394 8.90 2.91 -2.14
C THR A 394 9.22 2.40 -3.54
N THR A 395 8.50 1.37 -4.00
CA THR A 395 8.66 0.85 -5.35
C THR A 395 8.35 1.94 -6.40
N GLN A 396 7.30 2.73 -6.19
CA GLN A 396 6.93 3.81 -7.10
C GLN A 396 7.97 4.93 -7.12
N TYR A 397 8.50 5.32 -5.97
CA TYR A 397 9.62 6.25 -5.89
C TYR A 397 10.83 5.76 -6.69
N HIS A 398 11.26 4.51 -6.50
CA HIS A 398 12.42 3.99 -7.23
C HIS A 398 12.19 3.91 -8.74
N ASN A 399 10.99 3.54 -9.18
CA ASN A 399 10.63 3.53 -10.59
C ASN A 399 10.62 4.94 -11.18
N TRP A 400 10.04 5.91 -10.47
CA TRP A 400 10.06 7.31 -10.86
C TRP A 400 11.49 7.85 -10.93
N LYS A 401 12.30 7.61 -9.89
CA LYS A 401 13.71 8.06 -9.84
C LYS A 401 14.51 7.50 -10.99
N LYS A 402 14.35 6.21 -11.30
CA LYS A 402 15.00 5.59 -12.46
C LYS A 402 14.60 6.27 -13.75
N SER A 403 13.32 6.46 -13.98
CA SER A 403 12.80 7.14 -15.18
C SER A 403 13.27 8.59 -15.27
N TYR A 404 13.26 9.33 -14.15
CA TYR A 404 13.73 10.71 -14.09
C TYR A 404 15.22 10.81 -14.50
N LEU A 405 16.05 9.96 -13.92
CA LEU A 405 17.49 9.94 -14.24
C LEU A 405 17.78 9.56 -15.69
N GLN A 406 17.03 8.63 -16.27
CA GLN A 406 17.14 8.25 -17.68
C GLN A 406 16.72 9.38 -18.62
N ASN A 407 15.73 10.17 -18.25
CA ASN A 407 15.20 11.25 -19.08
C ASN A 407 15.94 12.58 -18.93
N THR A 408 16.84 12.70 -17.94
CA THR A 408 17.69 13.90 -17.80
C THR A 408 18.86 13.89 -18.78
N LEU A 409 19.41 15.07 -19.06
CA LEU A 409 20.58 15.21 -19.96
C LEU A 409 21.76 14.33 -19.49
N LEU A 410 22.03 14.31 -18.19
CA LEU A 410 23.10 13.47 -17.60
C LEU A 410 22.81 11.97 -17.72
N GLY A 411 21.56 11.56 -17.58
CA GLY A 411 21.14 10.16 -17.79
C GLY A 411 21.37 9.74 -19.25
N ARG A 412 20.93 10.58 -20.21
CA ARG A 412 21.14 10.33 -21.64
C ARG A 412 22.62 10.35 -22.05
N LEU A 413 23.43 11.25 -21.49
CA LEU A 413 24.85 11.24 -21.69
C LEU A 413 25.55 10.00 -21.14
N LYS A 414 25.12 9.52 -20.00
CA LYS A 414 25.63 8.26 -19.41
C LYS A 414 25.27 7.04 -20.26
N GLU A 415 24.03 6.96 -20.74
CA GLU A 415 23.59 5.89 -21.64
C GLU A 415 24.37 5.93 -22.96
N TRP A 416 24.47 7.12 -23.58
CA TRP A 416 25.29 7.32 -24.79
C TRP A 416 26.76 6.92 -24.56
N TRP A 417 27.34 7.29 -23.38
CA TRP A 417 28.74 6.94 -23.09
C TRP A 417 28.92 5.41 -22.92
N LEU A 418 27.96 4.73 -22.32
CA LEU A 418 27.96 3.25 -22.15
C LEU A 418 27.73 2.52 -23.48
N GLU A 419 26.95 3.09 -24.40
CA GLU A 419 26.77 2.54 -25.74
C GLU A 419 28.04 2.68 -26.58
N VAL A 420 28.72 3.81 -26.45
CA VAL A 420 29.99 4.10 -27.21
C VAL A 420 31.18 3.35 -26.58
N HIS A 421 31.13 3.06 -25.28
CA HIS A 421 32.19 2.36 -24.53
C HIS A 421 31.61 1.15 -23.80
N PRO A 422 31.16 0.12 -24.51
CA PRO A 422 30.65 -1.08 -23.86
C PRO A 422 31.76 -1.72 -23.02
N PHE A 423 31.43 -2.06 -21.76
CA PHE A 423 32.36 -2.83 -20.91
C PHE A 423 32.77 -4.09 -21.65
N PRO A 424 34.07 -4.41 -21.72
CA PRO A 424 34.49 -5.65 -22.31
C PRO A 424 33.80 -6.80 -21.57
N THR A 425 32.98 -7.53 -22.28
CA THR A 425 32.44 -8.80 -21.77
C THR A 425 33.60 -9.76 -21.63
N THR A 426 34.13 -9.92 -20.42
CA THR A 426 35.03 -11.03 -20.10
C THR A 426 34.20 -12.30 -20.20
N ALA A 427 34.22 -12.93 -21.37
CA ALA A 427 33.78 -14.29 -21.48
C ALA A 427 34.65 -15.14 -20.54
N PRO A 428 34.06 -16.02 -19.72
CA PRO A 428 34.87 -16.96 -18.94
C PRO A 428 35.69 -17.81 -19.93
N PRO A 429 36.93 -18.11 -19.61
CA PRO A 429 37.75 -18.94 -20.46
C PRO A 429 37.07 -20.30 -20.66
N SER A 430 36.84 -20.66 -21.90
CA SER A 430 36.36 -22.00 -22.26
C SER A 430 37.39 -23.02 -21.77
N GLY A 431 37.09 -23.66 -20.65
CA GLY A 431 37.82 -24.83 -20.23
C GLY A 431 37.64 -25.90 -21.29
N LYS A 432 38.72 -26.20 -21.99
CA LYS A 432 38.89 -27.49 -22.69
C LYS A 432 39.32 -28.45 -21.62
N ASP A 433 38.49 -29.35 -21.28
CA ASP A 433 38.86 -30.57 -20.57
C ASP A 433 39.42 -31.55 -21.59
N ASP A 434 40.67 -31.95 -21.39
CA ASP A 434 41.24 -33.21 -21.88
C ASP A 434 40.85 -34.33 -20.93
#